data_9308b2ed35262e7da19659de598cea3c
#
_entry.id   9308b2ed35262e7da19659de598cea3c
#
_cell.length_a   1.000
_cell.length_b   1.000
_cell.length_c   1.000
_cell.angle_alpha   90.00
_cell.angle_beta   90.00
_cell.angle_gamma   90.00
#
_symmetry.space_group_name_H-M   'P 1'
#
loop_
_entity.id
_entity.type
_entity.pdbx_description
1 polymer ?
#
loop_
_entity_poly.entity_id
_entity_poly.type
_entity_poly.pdbx_seq_one_letter_code
_entity_poly.pdbx_strand_id
1 'polypeptide(L)' 'MSILEILAKKNIISESQIAEIIGQSEQEGLTIDEILIKRSIDPEEILAAKGEFLDIPTKSLHHKE' A
#
# COMPACT_ATOMS: atom_id res chain seq x y z
N MET A 1 -2.80 -8.54 4.14
CA MET A 1 -2.17 -7.93 2.96
C MET A 1 -2.06 -6.45 3.18
N SER A 2 -1.00 -5.84 2.70
CA SER A 2 -0.80 -4.41 2.90
C SER A 2 -0.89 -3.69 1.56
N ILE A 3 -1.01 -2.37 1.63
CA ILE A 3 -1.08 -1.56 0.42
C ILE A 3 0.18 -1.76 -0.42
N LEU A 4 1.33 -1.98 0.22
CA LEU A 4 2.57 -2.20 -0.51
C LEU A 4 2.50 -3.48 -1.33
N GLU A 5 1.88 -4.51 -0.81
CA GLU A 5 1.73 -5.74 -1.56
C GLU A 5 0.84 -5.54 -2.78
N ILE A 6 -0.20 -4.73 -2.64
CA ILE A 6 -1.08 -4.43 -3.76
C ILE A 6 -0.30 -3.66 -4.82
N LEU A 7 0.50 -2.69 -4.42
CA LEU A 7 1.30 -1.93 -5.36
C LEU A 7 2.31 -2.82 -6.08
N ALA A 8 2.89 -3.78 -5.37
CA ALA A 8 3.82 -4.71 -5.99
C ALA A 8 3.12 -5.61 -7.00
N LYS A 9 1.91 -6.04 -6.68
CA LYS A 9 1.13 -6.85 -7.62
C LYS A 9 0.81 -6.08 -8.89
N LYS A 10 0.64 -4.79 -8.77
CA LYS A 10 0.36 -3.94 -9.93
C LYS A 10 1.63 -3.53 -10.67
N ASN A 11 2.78 -4.01 -10.22
CA ASN A 11 4.07 -3.67 -10.79
C ASN A 11 4.42 -2.19 -10.68
N ILE A 12 3.83 -1.52 -9.70
CA ILE A 12 4.15 -0.12 -9.45
C ILE A 12 5.45 -0.03 -8.66
N ILE A 13 5.65 -0.98 -7.74
CA ILE A 13 6.89 -1.09 -7.00
C ILE A 13 7.33 -2.54 -7.03
N SER A 14 8.59 -2.79 -6.66
CA SER A 14 9.10 -4.16 -6.59
C SER A 14 9.09 -4.64 -5.16
N GLU A 15 9.26 -5.94 -4.99
CA GLU A 15 9.27 -6.51 -3.64
C GLU A 15 10.42 -5.98 -2.81
N SER A 16 11.56 -5.74 -3.43
CA SER A 16 12.67 -5.19 -2.66
C SER A 16 12.35 -3.77 -2.20
N GLN A 17 11.55 -3.04 -2.95
CA GLN A 17 11.16 -1.71 -2.54
C GLN A 17 10.23 -1.74 -1.33
N ILE A 18 9.45 -2.80 -1.18
CA ILE A 18 8.58 -2.93 -0.02
C ILE A 18 9.38 -2.84 1.27
N ALA A 19 10.46 -3.60 1.36
CA ALA A 19 11.30 -3.57 2.55
C ALA A 19 11.93 -2.21 2.76
N GLU A 20 12.38 -1.58 1.67
CA GLU A 20 12.99 -0.26 1.76
C GLU A 20 11.99 0.78 2.26
N ILE A 21 10.79 0.72 1.74
CA ILE A 21 9.76 1.69 2.12
C ILE A 21 9.39 1.53 3.59
N ILE A 22 9.24 0.30 4.05
CA ILE A 22 8.92 0.05 5.44
C ILE A 22 10.05 0.57 6.33
N GLY A 23 11.29 0.27 5.98
CA GLY A 23 12.43 0.74 6.76
C GLY A 23 12.52 2.25 6.78
N GLN A 24 12.29 2.88 5.64
CA GLN A 24 12.34 4.33 5.56
C GLN A 24 11.23 4.96 6.40
N SER A 25 10.04 4.38 6.35
CA SER A 25 8.91 4.86 7.13
C SER A 25 9.26 4.85 8.62
N GLU A 26 9.85 3.78 9.09
CA GLU A 26 10.22 3.67 10.49
C GLU A 26 11.34 4.62 10.86
N GLN A 27 12.31 4.76 9.98
CA GLN A 27 13.45 5.61 10.23
C GLN A 27 13.07 7.09 10.28
N GLU A 28 12.21 7.52 9.39
CA GLU A 28 11.84 8.92 9.29
C GLU A 28 10.60 9.28 10.08
N GLY A 29 9.91 8.28 10.61
CA GLY A 29 8.68 8.54 11.35
C GLY A 29 7.55 9.01 10.47
N LEU A 30 7.56 8.63 9.21
CA LEU A 30 6.53 9.01 8.25
C LEU A 30 5.60 7.84 7.97
N THR A 31 4.41 8.15 7.47
CA THR A 31 3.51 7.09 7.07
C THR A 31 3.97 6.50 5.74
N ILE A 32 3.48 5.31 5.45
CA ILE A 32 3.79 4.66 4.17
C ILE A 32 3.34 5.56 3.02
N ASP A 33 2.16 6.16 3.13
CA ASP A 33 1.65 7.05 2.09
C ASP A 33 2.62 8.19 1.81
N GLU A 34 3.16 8.78 2.86
CA GLU A 34 4.09 9.88 2.70
C GLU A 34 5.36 9.44 2.01
N ILE A 35 5.84 8.24 2.35
CA ILE A 35 7.03 7.71 1.70
C ILE A 35 6.77 7.48 0.22
N LEU A 36 5.61 6.93 -0.11
CA LEU A 36 5.27 6.66 -1.50
C LEU A 36 5.24 7.96 -2.32
N ILE A 37 4.68 9.00 -1.73
CA ILE A 37 4.63 10.28 -2.42
C ILE A 37 6.04 10.85 -2.60
N LYS A 38 6.89 10.72 -1.59
CA LYS A 38 8.27 11.18 -1.69
C LYS A 38 9.01 10.45 -2.80
N ARG A 39 8.67 9.20 -3.06
CA ARG A 39 9.30 8.41 -4.09
C ARG A 39 8.66 8.63 -5.47
N SER A 40 7.80 9.61 -5.57
CA SER A 40 7.14 9.97 -6.83
C SER A 40 6.17 8.90 -7.33
N ILE A 41 5.62 8.13 -6.42
CA ILE A 41 4.56 7.21 -6.79
C ILE A 41 3.30 8.03 -7.02
N ASP A 42 2.62 7.76 -8.10
CA ASP A 42 1.42 8.50 -8.49
C ASP A 42 0.37 8.42 -7.38
N PRO A 43 -0.12 9.56 -6.87
CA PRO A 43 -1.15 9.52 -5.83
C PRO A 43 -2.41 8.77 -6.26
N GLU A 44 -2.73 8.77 -7.54
CA GLU A 44 -3.89 8.02 -8.02
C GLU A 44 -3.68 6.52 -7.86
N GLU A 45 -2.46 6.07 -8.08
CA GLU A 45 -2.16 4.65 -7.88
C GLU A 45 -2.24 4.29 -6.41
N ILE A 46 -1.78 5.18 -5.55
CA ILE A 46 -1.89 4.95 -4.12
C ILE A 46 -3.36 4.85 -3.71
N LEU A 47 -4.16 5.75 -4.23
CA LEU A 47 -5.59 5.76 -3.90
C LEU A 47 -6.28 4.50 -4.42
N ALA A 48 -5.94 4.08 -5.63
CA ALA A 48 -6.51 2.86 -6.19
C ALA A 48 -6.12 1.64 -5.36
N ALA A 49 -4.88 1.58 -4.92
CA ALA A 49 -4.43 0.47 -4.09
C ALA A 49 -5.15 0.46 -2.75
N LYS A 50 -5.39 1.63 -2.18
CA LYS A 50 -6.13 1.73 -0.94
C LYS A 50 -7.56 1.23 -1.12
N GLY A 51 -8.17 1.56 -2.23
CA GLY A 51 -9.51 1.08 -2.53
C GLY A 51 -9.57 -0.42 -2.61
N GLU A 52 -8.60 -1.02 -3.28
CA GLU A 52 -8.53 -2.47 -3.35
C GLU A 52 -8.29 -3.10 -2.00
N PHE A 53 -7.46 -2.46 -1.19
CA PHE A 53 -7.15 -2.96 0.13
C PHE A 53 -8.40 -2.97 1.01
N LEU A 54 -9.19 -1.93 0.92
CA LEU A 54 -10.42 -1.84 1.71
C LEU A 54 -11.50 -2.79 1.21
N ASP A 55 -11.48 -3.09 -0.08
CA ASP A 55 -12.46 -3.97 -0.66
C ASP A 55 -12.18 -5.43 -0.44
N ILE A 56 -11.03 -5.75 -0.02
CA ILE A 56 -10.70 -7.08 0.20
C ILE A 56 -11.62 -7.63 1.16
N PRO A 57 -12.17 -8.34 0.80
CA PRO A 57 -13.11 -8.87 1.43
C PRO A 57 -13.36 -9.24 2.51
N THR A 58 -13.30 -8.73 2.85
CA THR A 58 -13.63 -8.82 3.95
C THR A 58 -14.93 -9.05 3.95
N LYS A 59 -15.35 -9.11 3.16
CA LYS A 59 -16.51 -9.29 3.18
C LYS A 59 -16.91 -10.30 3.70
N SER A 60 -16.46 -10.67 3.99
CA SER A 60 -16.85 -11.66 4.47
C SER A 60 -17.56 -11.53 5.61
N LEU A 61 -17.62 -10.94 5.84
CA LEU A 61 -18.28 -10.90 6.80
C LEU A 61 -19.37 -10.51 6.90
N HIS A 62 -19.43 -10.18 6.53
CA HIS A 62 -20.40 -9.93 6.68
C HIS A 62 -21.28 -10.26 6.65
N HIS A 63 -21.45 -10.42 6.57
CA HIS A 63 -22.16 -10.91 6.66
C HIS A 63 -22.87 -11.24 7.11
N LYS A 64 -23.08 -11.15 7.17
CA LYS A 64 -23.63 -11.61 7.69
C LYS A 64 -24.16 -11.75 8.19
N GLU A 65 -24.34 -11.54 8.31
CA GLU A 65 -24.63 -11.82 8.90
C GLU A 65 -24.83 -11.91 9.18
#